data_98c401dd543988baa6afa77a1f0bc4c1
#
_entry.id   98c401dd543988baa6afa77a1f0bc4c1
#
_cell.length_a   1.000
_cell.length_b   1.000
_cell.length_c   1.000
_cell.angle_alpha   90.00
_cell.angle_beta   90.00
_cell.angle_gamma   90.00
#
_symmetry.space_group_name_H-M   'P 1'
#
loop_
_entity.id
_entity.type
_entity.pdbx_description
1 polymer ?
#
loop_
_entity_poly.entity_id
_entity_poly.type
_entity_poly.pdbx_seq_one_letter_code
_entity_poly.pdbx_strand_id
1 'polypeptide(L)'
;MFTDPITITINGSAKTLARIKSTGTSSDYASSDGNYTMTVSHTMKGDRVRTLIKVGQRVVATDPLSSENDYAWLYDQRVLDRPIVGFDATTIGYLVAADNAWIVTAGVVGKLFGMES
;
A
#
# COMPACT_ATOMS: atom_id res chain seq x y z
N MET A 1 -10.84 4.04 -13.44
CA MET A 1 -10.32 4.97 -12.41
C MET A 1 -11.00 4.67 -11.09
N PHE A 2 -10.26 4.69 -10.03
CA PHE A 2 -10.81 4.43 -8.71
C PHE A 2 -11.69 5.58 -8.24
N THR A 3 -12.59 5.26 -7.30
CA THR A 3 -13.49 6.25 -6.72
C THR A 3 -12.67 7.28 -5.92
N ASP A 4 -13.11 8.52 -5.93
CA ASP A 4 -12.54 9.59 -5.11
C ASP A 4 -13.63 10.07 -4.13
N PRO A 5 -13.45 10.01 -2.82
CA PRO A 5 -12.27 9.54 -2.10
C PRO A 5 -12.21 8.01 -1.94
N ILE A 6 -11.03 7.49 -1.60
CA ILE A 6 -10.84 6.09 -1.21
C ILE A 6 -10.89 6.01 0.32
N THR A 7 -11.56 4.98 0.83
CA THR A 7 -11.61 4.72 2.27
C THR A 7 -10.88 3.42 2.58
N ILE A 8 -9.94 3.49 3.51
CA ILE A 8 -9.25 2.31 4.07
C ILE A 8 -9.53 2.23 5.56
N THR A 9 -9.58 1.01 6.09
CA THR A 9 -9.85 0.79 7.50
C THR A 9 -8.57 0.30 8.18
N ILE A 10 -8.09 1.05 9.17
CA ILE A 10 -6.88 0.72 9.92
C ILE A 10 -7.27 0.60 11.38
N ASN A 11 -7.02 -0.58 11.97
CA ASN A 11 -7.33 -0.88 13.37
C ASN A 11 -8.78 -0.54 13.72
N GLY A 12 -9.72 -0.89 12.84
CA GLY A 12 -11.14 -0.65 13.04
C GLY A 12 -11.60 0.78 12.77
N SER A 13 -10.70 1.68 12.43
CA SER A 13 -11.03 3.08 12.11
C SER A 13 -10.97 3.34 10.61
N ALA A 14 -12.03 3.86 10.05
CA ALA A 14 -12.07 4.22 8.63
C ALA A 14 -11.27 5.50 8.39
N LYS A 15 -10.37 5.47 7.41
CA LYS A 15 -9.58 6.63 6.98
C LYS A 15 -9.95 6.97 5.55
N THR A 16 -10.39 8.21 5.34
CA THR A 16 -10.78 8.69 4.02
C THR A 16 -9.61 9.44 3.40
N LEU A 17 -9.23 9.04 2.19
CA LEU A 17 -8.14 9.62 1.45
C LEU A 17 -8.66 10.23 0.16
N ALA A 18 -8.50 11.55 0.03
CA ALA A 18 -8.88 12.28 -1.17
C ALA A 18 -7.77 12.18 -2.21
N ARG A 19 -8.15 12.17 -3.48
CA ARG A 19 -7.18 12.20 -4.57
C ARG A 19 -6.51 13.57 -4.61
N ILE A 20 -5.19 13.60 -4.52
CA ILE A 20 -4.42 14.84 -4.55
C ILE A 20 -3.65 15.01 -5.86
N LYS A 21 -3.43 13.93 -6.60
CA LYS A 21 -2.72 13.96 -7.88
C LYS A 21 -3.18 12.79 -8.73
N SER A 22 -3.32 13.04 -10.02
CA SER A 22 -3.65 11.98 -10.97
C SER A 22 -2.95 12.25 -12.29
N THR A 23 -2.31 11.20 -12.81
CA THR A 23 -1.80 11.17 -14.18
C THR A 23 -2.52 10.04 -14.92
N GLY A 24 -2.19 9.82 -16.20
CA GLY A 24 -2.84 8.76 -16.97
C GLY A 24 -2.65 7.36 -16.40
N THR A 25 -1.55 7.12 -15.68
CA THR A 25 -1.19 5.79 -15.18
C THR A 25 -0.93 5.76 -13.67
N SER A 26 -1.09 6.88 -12.98
CA SER A 26 -0.77 6.98 -11.56
C SER A 26 -1.74 7.91 -10.85
N SER A 27 -2.07 7.60 -9.60
CA SER A 27 -2.88 8.46 -8.76
C SER A 27 -2.36 8.40 -7.32
N ASP A 28 -2.35 9.56 -6.67
CA ASP A 28 -1.96 9.69 -5.27
C ASP A 28 -3.15 10.17 -4.44
N TYR A 29 -3.30 9.57 -3.27
CA TYR A 29 -4.36 9.87 -2.32
C TYR A 29 -3.75 10.18 -0.97
N ALA A 30 -4.36 11.09 -0.21
CA ALA A 30 -3.91 11.43 1.13
C ALA A 30 -5.10 11.76 2.02
N SER A 31 -4.96 11.44 3.31
CA SER A 31 -5.92 11.88 4.32
C SER A 31 -5.76 13.38 4.59
N SER A 32 -6.80 14.00 5.18
CA SER A 32 -6.80 15.44 5.44
C SER A 32 -5.70 15.87 6.42
N ASP A 33 -5.31 14.99 7.33
CA ASP A 33 -4.23 15.24 8.30
C ASP A 33 -2.84 14.89 7.77
N GLY A 34 -2.76 14.28 6.57
CA GLY A 34 -1.50 13.87 5.97
C GLY A 34 -0.86 12.62 6.57
N ASN A 35 -1.50 11.97 7.53
CA ASN A 35 -0.92 10.82 8.23
C ASN A 35 -1.03 9.52 7.43
N TYR A 36 -1.93 9.45 6.47
CA TYR A 36 -2.17 8.27 5.64
C TYR A 36 -2.13 8.64 4.18
N THR A 37 -1.41 7.86 3.41
CA THR A 37 -1.28 8.08 1.96
C THR A 37 -1.47 6.76 1.21
N MET A 38 -1.86 6.86 -0.04
CA MET A 38 -1.96 5.71 -0.92
C MET A 38 -1.59 6.13 -2.33
N THR A 39 -0.76 5.35 -2.98
CA THR A 39 -0.35 5.56 -4.37
C THR A 39 -0.68 4.30 -5.17
N VAL A 40 -1.31 4.49 -6.32
CA VAL A 40 -1.53 3.43 -7.30
C VAL A 40 -0.88 3.86 -8.59
N SER A 41 0.04 3.05 -9.12
CA SER A 41 0.71 3.36 -10.37
C SER A 41 0.87 2.11 -11.24
N HIS A 42 0.86 2.33 -12.54
CA HIS A 42 1.03 1.27 -13.53
C HIS A 42 2.19 1.63 -14.45
N THR A 43 3.07 0.69 -14.69
CA THR A 43 4.20 0.86 -15.60
C THR A 43 4.21 -0.30 -16.59
N MET A 44 4.26 0.02 -17.87
CA MET A 44 4.44 -0.99 -18.91
C MET A 44 5.89 -1.05 -19.31
N LYS A 45 6.45 -2.25 -19.37
CA LYS A 45 7.82 -2.47 -19.82
C LYS A 45 7.87 -3.75 -20.65
N GLY A 46 8.14 -3.60 -21.95
CA GLY A 46 8.13 -4.73 -22.87
C GLY A 46 6.73 -5.37 -22.94
N ASP A 47 6.64 -6.65 -22.67
CA ASP A 47 5.39 -7.41 -22.66
C ASP A 47 4.80 -7.61 -21.25
N ARG A 48 5.27 -6.83 -20.27
CA ARG A 48 4.81 -6.93 -18.88
C ARG A 48 4.26 -5.62 -18.37
N VAL A 49 3.29 -5.73 -17.47
CA VAL A 49 2.69 -4.59 -16.76
C VAL A 49 2.98 -4.75 -15.28
N ARG A 50 3.56 -3.72 -14.69
CA ARG A 50 3.86 -3.69 -13.25
C ARG A 50 2.93 -2.68 -12.59
N THR A 51 2.13 -3.14 -11.63
CA THR A 51 1.24 -2.30 -10.84
C THR A 51 1.82 -2.19 -9.43
N LEU A 52 2.02 -0.96 -8.96
CA LEU A 52 2.44 -0.69 -7.60
C LEU A 52 1.27 -0.12 -6.81
N ILE A 53 0.99 -0.71 -5.66
CA ILE A 53 0.04 -0.19 -4.68
C ILE A 53 0.82 0.05 -3.39
N LYS A 54 0.94 1.31 -3.00
CA LYS A 54 1.74 1.71 -1.84
C LYS A 54 0.84 2.42 -0.85
N VAL A 55 0.74 1.87 0.35
CA VAL A 55 0.01 2.48 1.46
C VAL A 55 1.01 2.92 2.50
N GLY A 56 0.94 4.18 2.92
CA GLY A 56 1.86 4.76 3.89
C GLY A 56 1.14 5.28 5.11
N GLN A 57 1.78 5.11 6.26
CA GLN A 57 1.33 5.67 7.52
C GLN A 57 2.48 6.43 8.16
N ARG A 58 2.18 7.62 8.65
CA ARG A 58 3.13 8.49 9.32
C ARG A 58 2.78 8.57 10.80
N VAL A 59 3.79 8.45 11.66
CA VAL A 59 3.64 8.66 13.09
C VAL A 59 4.74 9.60 13.58
N VAL A 60 4.49 10.29 14.69
CA VAL A 60 5.52 11.09 15.35
C VAL A 60 6.33 10.13 16.23
N ALA A 61 7.63 10.09 15.98
CA ALA A 61 8.57 9.30 16.75
C ALA A 61 9.52 10.22 17.49
N THR A 62 9.79 9.89 18.77
CA THR A 62 10.76 10.63 19.58
C THR A 62 12.13 10.01 19.41
N ASP A 63 13.13 10.82 19.07
CA ASP A 63 14.52 10.37 19.05
C ASP A 63 15.01 10.24 20.49
N PRO A 64 15.41 9.03 20.94
CA PRO A 64 15.86 8.84 22.32
C PRO A 64 17.19 9.53 22.63
N LEU A 65 17.96 9.92 21.62
CA LEU A 65 19.25 10.59 21.83
C LEU A 65 19.13 12.11 21.90
N SER A 66 18.25 12.72 21.08
CA SER A 66 18.11 14.16 21.01
C SER A 66 16.85 14.67 21.67
N SER A 67 15.91 13.78 22.00
CA SER A 67 14.57 14.12 22.50
C SER A 67 13.74 14.95 21.52
N GLU A 68 14.16 15.01 20.26
CA GLU A 68 13.41 15.67 19.21
C GLU A 68 12.36 14.72 18.62
N ASN A 69 11.20 15.28 18.28
CA ASN A 69 10.14 14.53 17.60
C ASN A 69 10.29 14.71 16.11
N ASP A 70 10.21 13.62 15.39
CA ASP A 70 10.24 13.62 13.92
C ASP A 70 9.20 12.63 13.40
N TYR A 71 8.85 12.77 12.12
CA TYR A 71 7.92 11.84 11.48
C TYR A 71 8.65 10.59 11.05
N ALA A 72 8.07 9.43 11.38
CA ALA A 72 8.50 8.15 10.86
C ALA A 72 7.42 7.60 9.94
N TRP A 73 7.83 7.08 8.79
CA TRP A 73 6.94 6.52 7.79
C TRP A 73 7.03 5.02 7.76
N LEU A 74 5.88 4.36 7.72
CA LEU A 74 5.74 2.94 7.45
C LEU A 74 5.02 2.77 6.12
N TYR A 75 5.59 1.96 5.23
CA TYR A 75 5.00 1.69 3.93
C TYR A 75 4.71 0.21 3.77
N ASP A 76 3.54 -0.10 3.25
CA ASP A 76 3.18 -1.41 2.75
C ASP A 76 3.06 -1.29 1.24
N GLN A 77 3.95 -1.98 0.52
CA GLN A 77 4.02 -1.90 -0.93
C GLN A 77 3.70 -3.26 -1.53
N ARG A 78 2.79 -3.26 -2.47
CA ARG A 78 2.45 -4.44 -3.25
C ARG A 78 2.77 -4.17 -4.71
N VAL A 79 3.51 -5.09 -5.32
CA VAL A 79 3.84 -5.04 -6.74
C VAL A 79 3.18 -6.24 -7.42
N LEU A 80 2.31 -5.97 -8.38
CA LEU A 80 1.70 -6.97 -9.23
C LEU A 80 2.36 -6.90 -10.59
N ASP A 81 3.15 -7.90 -10.93
CA ASP A 81 3.88 -7.97 -12.20
C ASP A 81 3.27 -9.09 -13.03
N ARG A 82 2.69 -8.74 -14.16
CA ARG A 82 1.98 -9.69 -15.00
C ARG A 82 2.37 -9.55 -16.47
N PRO A 83 2.33 -10.61 -17.24
CA PRO A 83 2.42 -10.49 -18.70
C PRO A 83 1.13 -9.84 -19.23
N ILE A 84 1.23 -9.23 -20.42
CA ILE A 84 0.08 -8.57 -21.04
C ILE A 84 -0.99 -9.60 -21.39
N VAL A 85 -0.60 -10.82 -21.73
CA VAL A 85 -1.50 -11.91 -22.16
C VAL A 85 -1.34 -13.10 -21.21
N GLY A 86 -2.43 -13.82 -20.95
CA GLY A 86 -2.41 -15.10 -20.24
C GLY A 86 -3.05 -15.10 -18.87
N PHE A 87 -3.29 -13.92 -18.29
CA PHE A 87 -3.94 -13.82 -16.99
C PHE A 87 -5.11 -12.85 -17.05
N ASP A 88 -6.21 -13.21 -16.41
CA ASP A 88 -7.34 -12.34 -16.25
C ASP A 88 -7.39 -11.79 -14.80
N ALA A 89 -8.30 -10.84 -14.58
CA ALA A 89 -8.44 -10.21 -13.27
C ALA A 89 -8.87 -11.21 -12.19
N THR A 90 -9.66 -12.22 -12.53
CA THR A 90 -10.13 -13.23 -11.59
C THR A 90 -8.97 -14.08 -11.08
N THR A 91 -8.09 -14.55 -11.97
CA THR A 91 -6.93 -15.35 -11.61
C THR A 91 -5.95 -14.54 -10.73
N ILE A 92 -5.71 -13.30 -11.08
CA ILE A 92 -4.88 -12.40 -10.28
C ILE A 92 -5.49 -12.19 -8.90
N GLY A 93 -6.82 -12.04 -8.84
CA GLY A 93 -7.53 -11.89 -7.57
C GLY A 93 -7.37 -13.09 -6.64
N TYR A 94 -7.35 -14.30 -7.16
CA TYR A 94 -7.11 -15.50 -6.34
C TYR A 94 -5.73 -15.49 -5.71
N LEU A 95 -4.71 -15.09 -6.46
CA LEU A 95 -3.34 -15.00 -5.92
C LEU A 95 -3.22 -13.91 -4.86
N VAL A 96 -3.81 -12.75 -5.12
CA VAL A 96 -3.83 -11.64 -4.16
C VAL A 96 -4.54 -12.04 -2.86
N ALA A 97 -5.68 -12.73 -2.97
CA ALA A 97 -6.42 -13.20 -1.79
C ALA A 97 -5.62 -14.22 -0.98
N ALA A 98 -4.88 -15.11 -1.64
CA ALA A 98 -4.04 -16.09 -0.96
C ALA A 98 -2.90 -15.41 -0.20
N ASP A 99 -2.24 -14.44 -0.80
CA ASP A 99 -1.17 -13.67 -0.15
C ASP A 99 -1.70 -12.87 1.05
N ASN A 100 -2.84 -12.21 0.88
CA ASN A 100 -3.49 -11.48 1.98
C ASN A 100 -3.83 -12.41 3.14
N ALA A 101 -4.39 -13.56 2.86
CA ALA A 101 -4.77 -14.54 3.89
C ALA A 101 -3.54 -15.01 4.68
N TRP A 102 -2.43 -15.23 3.97
CA TRP A 102 -1.20 -15.66 4.63
C TRP A 102 -0.61 -14.56 5.53
N ILE A 103 -0.48 -13.34 4.99
CA ILE A 103 0.20 -12.27 5.72
C ILE A 103 -0.58 -11.82 6.96
N VAL A 104 -1.91 -11.95 6.96
CA VAL A 104 -2.74 -11.60 8.11
C VAL A 104 -2.93 -12.76 9.09
N THR A 105 -2.36 -13.94 8.81
CA THR A 105 -2.38 -15.07 9.74
C THR A 105 -1.70 -14.68 11.05
N ALA A 106 -2.26 -15.12 12.17
CA ALA A 106 -1.75 -14.77 13.48
C ALA A 106 -0.26 -15.10 13.63
N GLY A 107 0.52 -14.09 14.03
CA GLY A 107 1.95 -14.23 14.28
C GLY A 107 2.85 -13.99 13.06
N VAL A 108 2.32 -13.94 11.84
CA VAL A 108 3.15 -13.76 10.63
C VAL A 108 3.82 -12.38 10.64
N VAL A 109 3.06 -11.32 10.88
CA VAL A 109 3.63 -9.96 10.91
C VAL A 109 4.68 -9.82 12.02
N GLY A 110 4.44 -10.41 13.18
CA GLY A 110 5.41 -10.40 14.28
C GLY A 110 6.72 -11.08 13.90
N LYS A 111 6.65 -12.19 13.19
CA LYS A 111 7.85 -12.88 12.69
C LYS A 111 8.59 -12.06 11.64
N LEU A 112 7.85 -11.42 10.74
CA LEU A 112 8.45 -10.51 9.75
C LEU A 112 9.13 -9.32 10.43
N PHE A 113 8.51 -8.76 11.46
CA PHE A 113 9.12 -7.71 12.25
C PHE A 113 10.43 -8.17 12.89
N GLY A 114 10.49 -9.42 13.34
CA GLY A 114 11.70 -10.04 13.86
C GLY A 114 12.67 -10.54 12.78
N MET A 115 12.44 -10.22 11.51
CA MET A 115 13.31 -10.57 10.37
C MET A 115 13.41 -12.08 10.11
N GLU A 116 12.40 -12.84 10.44
CA GLU A 116 12.33 -14.25 10.05
C GLU A 116 11.96 -14.40 8.57
N SER A 117 12.53 -15.38 7.96
CA SER A 117 12.26 -15.66 6.54
C SER A 117 11.95 -17.13 6.30
#